data_c29531872ea454b279c64189d91c8171
#
_entry.id   c29531872ea454b279c64189d91c8171
#
_cell.length_a   1.000
_cell.length_b   1.000
_cell.length_c   1.000
_cell.angle_alpha   90.00
_cell.angle_beta   90.00
_cell.angle_gamma   90.00
#
_symmetry.space_group_name_H-M   'P 1'
#
loop_
_entity.id
_entity.type
_entity.pdbx_description
1 polymer ?
#
loop_
_entity_poly.entity_id
_entity_poly.type
_entity_poly.pdbx_seq_one_letter_code
_entity_poly.pdbx_strand_id
1 'polypeptide(L)'
;PPGASAPMTTSASTRAIFSAVAALALSTAALHAQARPAAPARAAAPAADTAAVRAAVERVAPAMIEIRHDLHEHPELGNRETRTAGIVAERLRALGLEVRTGVAHTGVVGVLRGGRPGPVVAVRADMDALPVTEAADLPFRSTVRSTYNGQDVGVMHACGHDIHTSVLLGAASVLAGMRERVPGTVLFVFQPAEEGAPAGEQGGAQLMLAEGAFRDPRPSAVFGLHTNPELEVGTLGYTPGAALASAASFTATIRGRQAH
;
A
#
# COMPACT_ATOMS: atom_id res chain seq x y z
N PRO A 1 32.89 47.30 -36.45
CA PRO A 1 31.56 47.70 -36.08
C PRO A 1 30.74 46.45 -35.71
N PRO A 2 30.12 46.43 -34.53
CA PRO A 2 29.38 45.26 -34.06
C PRO A 2 27.98 45.29 -34.66
N GLY A 3 27.55 44.13 -35.19
CA GLY A 3 26.23 43.89 -35.70
C GLY A 3 25.21 43.76 -34.56
N ALA A 4 24.18 44.56 -34.60
CA ALA A 4 23.04 44.51 -33.68
C ALA A 4 22.19 43.24 -33.91
N SER A 5 22.00 42.44 -32.87
CA SER A 5 21.05 41.33 -32.86
C SER A 5 19.62 41.86 -32.70
N ALA A 6 18.76 41.56 -33.66
CA ALA A 6 17.33 41.88 -33.61
C ALA A 6 16.59 40.97 -32.59
N PRO A 7 15.60 41.50 -31.87
CA PRO A 7 14.83 40.69 -30.93
C PRO A 7 13.88 39.73 -31.70
N MET A 8 13.89 38.46 -31.32
CA MET A 8 12.91 37.47 -31.80
C MET A 8 11.51 37.83 -31.30
N THR A 9 10.65 38.28 -32.20
CA THR A 9 9.22 38.45 -31.90
C THR A 9 8.52 37.09 -31.99
N THR A 10 8.03 36.57 -30.87
CA THR A 10 7.14 35.42 -30.87
C THR A 10 5.81 35.81 -31.53
N SER A 11 5.39 35.07 -32.56
CA SER A 11 4.17 35.35 -33.31
C SER A 11 2.92 35.23 -32.41
N ALA A 12 1.90 36.05 -32.67
CA ALA A 12 0.63 36.08 -31.96
C ALA A 12 -0.08 34.72 -31.93
N SER A 13 0.18 33.85 -32.91
CA SER A 13 -0.38 32.49 -33.00
C SER A 13 0.10 31.55 -31.89
N THR A 14 1.36 31.66 -31.42
CA THR A 14 1.91 30.81 -30.36
C THR A 14 1.34 31.18 -29.01
N ARG A 15 1.01 32.45 -28.78
CA ARG A 15 0.37 32.89 -27.53
C ARG A 15 -1.09 32.43 -27.42
N ALA A 16 -1.81 32.35 -28.56
CA ALA A 16 -3.20 31.90 -28.57
C ALA A 16 -3.35 30.40 -28.25
N ILE A 17 -2.39 29.56 -28.67
CA ILE A 17 -2.42 28.12 -28.39
C ILE A 17 -2.13 27.84 -26.90
N PHE A 18 -1.19 28.52 -26.28
CA PHE A 18 -0.92 28.35 -24.85
C PHE A 18 -2.06 28.86 -23.97
N SER A 19 -2.75 29.92 -24.35
CA SER A 19 -3.91 30.43 -23.61
C SER A 19 -5.13 29.52 -23.73
N ALA A 20 -5.34 28.87 -24.88
CA ALA A 20 -6.45 27.94 -25.09
C ALA A 20 -6.27 26.63 -24.28
N VAL A 21 -5.05 26.12 -24.16
CA VAL A 21 -4.76 24.91 -23.37
C VAL A 21 -4.91 25.19 -21.87
N ALA A 22 -4.50 26.36 -21.39
CA ALA A 22 -4.69 26.76 -20.00
C ALA A 22 -6.16 26.98 -19.62
N ALA A 23 -6.97 27.52 -20.52
CA ALA A 23 -8.42 27.74 -20.30
C ALA A 23 -9.21 26.43 -20.31
N LEU A 24 -8.80 25.43 -21.08
CA LEU A 24 -9.48 24.12 -21.12
C LEU A 24 -9.18 23.28 -19.88
N ALA A 25 -8.01 23.44 -19.27
CA ALA A 25 -7.64 22.74 -18.03
C ALA A 25 -8.38 23.28 -16.79
N LEU A 26 -8.81 24.55 -16.81
CA LEU A 26 -9.52 25.16 -15.68
C LEU A 26 -11.03 24.90 -15.68
N SER A 27 -11.62 24.52 -16.81
CA SER A 27 -13.07 24.30 -16.91
C SER A 27 -13.52 22.89 -16.53
N THR A 28 -12.63 21.92 -16.38
CA THR A 28 -13.00 20.53 -15.99
C THR A 28 -12.90 20.27 -14.49
N ALA A 29 -12.31 21.17 -13.71
CA ALA A 29 -12.14 21.00 -12.26
C ALA A 29 -13.38 21.38 -11.43
N ALA A 30 -14.39 22.05 -12.01
CA ALA A 30 -15.51 22.60 -11.25
C ALA A 30 -16.74 21.67 -11.15
N LEU A 31 -16.76 20.47 -11.77
CA LEU A 31 -17.98 19.67 -11.90
C LEU A 31 -18.09 18.44 -11.00
N HIS A 32 -17.18 18.19 -10.05
CA HIS A 32 -17.24 16.97 -9.23
C HIS A 32 -17.25 17.14 -7.71
N ALA A 33 -17.58 18.31 -7.21
CA ALA A 33 -17.82 18.51 -5.77
C ALA A 33 -19.30 18.34 -5.41
N GLN A 34 -19.89 17.18 -5.68
CA GLN A 34 -21.16 16.83 -5.05
C GLN A 34 -20.84 16.26 -3.67
N ALA A 35 -21.18 17.01 -2.61
CA ALA A 35 -21.11 16.57 -1.24
C ALA A 35 -21.92 15.27 -1.07
N ARG A 36 -21.22 14.14 -0.80
CA ARG A 36 -21.91 12.91 -0.40
C ARG A 36 -22.61 13.19 0.92
N PRO A 37 -23.88 12.79 1.10
CA PRO A 37 -24.57 12.91 2.38
C PRO A 37 -23.73 12.19 3.46
N ALA A 38 -23.58 12.83 4.61
CA ALA A 38 -22.88 12.26 5.75
C ALA A 38 -23.53 10.91 6.13
N ALA A 39 -22.74 9.88 6.21
CA ALA A 39 -23.23 8.58 6.66
C ALA A 39 -23.71 8.72 8.12
N PRO A 40 -24.83 8.06 8.51
CA PRO A 40 -25.32 8.12 9.87
C PRO A 40 -24.23 7.65 10.85
N ALA A 41 -24.08 8.37 11.96
CA ALA A 41 -23.13 8.03 13.01
C ALA A 41 -23.37 6.58 13.48
N ARG A 42 -22.37 5.74 13.30
CA ARG A 42 -22.45 4.33 13.68
C ARG A 42 -22.35 4.22 15.20
N ALA A 43 -23.24 3.47 15.82
CA ALA A 43 -23.18 3.19 17.26
C ALA A 43 -21.81 2.62 17.65
N ALA A 44 -21.25 3.10 18.76
CA ALA A 44 -19.99 2.57 19.30
C ALA A 44 -20.12 1.07 19.58
N ALA A 45 -19.03 0.32 19.35
CA ALA A 45 -18.99 -1.11 19.64
C ALA A 45 -19.29 -1.34 21.14
N PRO A 46 -20.00 -2.43 21.51
CA PRO A 46 -20.25 -2.76 22.90
C PRO A 46 -18.95 -2.84 23.71
N ALA A 47 -18.93 -2.32 24.92
CA ALA A 47 -17.74 -2.30 25.78
C ALA A 47 -17.15 -3.71 26.03
N ALA A 48 -18.02 -4.73 26.13
CA ALA A 48 -17.59 -6.12 26.27
C ALA A 48 -16.78 -6.63 25.05
N ASP A 49 -17.11 -6.19 23.83
CA ASP A 49 -16.37 -6.54 22.62
C ASP A 49 -14.99 -5.86 22.62
N THR A 50 -14.93 -4.62 23.04
CA THR A 50 -13.65 -3.87 23.13
C THR A 50 -12.69 -4.54 24.13
N ALA A 51 -13.15 -4.94 25.29
CA ALA A 51 -12.33 -5.62 26.30
C ALA A 51 -11.81 -6.99 25.80
N ALA A 52 -12.66 -7.77 25.11
CA ALA A 52 -12.27 -9.05 24.54
C ALA A 52 -11.23 -8.89 23.40
N VAL A 53 -11.40 -7.89 22.55
CA VAL A 53 -10.41 -7.55 21.51
C VAL A 53 -9.08 -7.16 22.13
N ARG A 54 -9.07 -6.28 23.14
CA ARG A 54 -7.85 -5.87 23.85
C ARG A 54 -7.10 -7.07 24.42
N ALA A 55 -7.80 -7.94 25.17
CA ALA A 55 -7.19 -9.14 25.72
C ALA A 55 -6.67 -10.11 24.64
N ALA A 56 -7.33 -10.19 23.49
CA ALA A 56 -6.84 -10.98 22.36
C ALA A 56 -5.59 -10.37 21.75
N VAL A 57 -5.53 -9.06 21.57
CA VAL A 57 -4.34 -8.33 21.09
C VAL A 57 -3.15 -8.56 22.01
N GLU A 58 -3.31 -8.42 23.33
CA GLU A 58 -2.23 -8.65 24.31
C GLU A 58 -1.64 -10.05 24.21
N ARG A 59 -2.45 -11.06 23.95
CA ARG A 59 -1.98 -12.45 23.75
C ARG A 59 -1.21 -12.64 22.44
N VAL A 60 -1.58 -11.93 21.39
CA VAL A 60 -0.99 -12.13 20.03
C VAL A 60 0.25 -11.28 19.84
N ALA A 61 0.32 -10.12 20.49
CA ALA A 61 1.33 -9.10 20.24
C ALA A 61 2.80 -9.61 20.34
N PRO A 62 3.19 -10.44 21.32
CA PRO A 62 4.57 -10.93 21.40
C PRO A 62 5.01 -11.68 20.13
N ALA A 63 4.16 -12.59 19.63
CA ALA A 63 4.48 -13.34 18.42
C ALA A 63 4.52 -12.45 17.18
N MET A 64 3.73 -11.37 17.14
CA MET A 64 3.76 -10.41 16.02
C MET A 64 5.02 -9.56 16.03
N ILE A 65 5.54 -9.22 17.22
CA ILE A 65 6.82 -8.53 17.36
C ILE A 65 7.96 -9.40 16.84
N GLU A 66 7.98 -10.70 17.19
CA GLU A 66 8.96 -11.65 16.66
C GLU A 66 8.92 -11.76 15.13
N ILE A 67 7.70 -11.88 14.56
CA ILE A 67 7.51 -11.89 13.10
C ILE A 67 8.04 -10.58 12.49
N ARG A 68 7.73 -9.44 13.10
CA ARG A 68 8.20 -8.14 12.61
C ARG A 68 9.73 -8.07 12.60
N HIS A 69 10.42 -8.53 13.65
CA HIS A 69 11.87 -8.56 13.69
C HIS A 69 12.45 -9.49 12.63
N ASP A 70 11.86 -10.67 12.45
CA ASP A 70 12.26 -11.64 11.43
C ASP A 70 12.09 -11.10 10.00
N LEU A 71 10.97 -10.44 9.70
CA LEU A 71 10.75 -9.79 8.41
C LEU A 71 11.72 -8.64 8.16
N HIS A 72 12.02 -7.86 9.20
CA HIS A 72 12.97 -6.75 9.12
C HIS A 72 14.40 -7.22 8.84
N GLU A 73 14.81 -8.32 9.45
CA GLU A 73 16.13 -8.93 9.24
C GLU A 73 16.28 -9.56 7.86
N HIS A 74 15.17 -9.98 7.25
CA HIS A 74 15.14 -10.70 5.97
C HIS A 74 14.23 -10.02 4.93
N PRO A 75 14.48 -8.74 4.60
CA PRO A 75 13.61 -7.98 3.68
C PRO A 75 13.77 -8.45 2.24
N GLU A 76 12.69 -8.36 1.49
CA GLU A 76 12.65 -8.74 0.07
C GLU A 76 12.12 -7.58 -0.78
N LEU A 77 12.71 -7.34 -1.94
CA LEU A 77 12.30 -6.30 -2.88
C LEU A 77 10.97 -6.65 -3.57
N GLY A 78 10.31 -5.64 -4.13
CA GLY A 78 9.06 -5.78 -4.85
C GLY A 78 9.08 -6.88 -5.93
N ASN A 79 8.01 -7.67 -6.03
CA ASN A 79 7.86 -8.89 -6.81
C ASN A 79 8.85 -10.03 -6.44
N ARG A 80 9.57 -9.90 -5.34
CA ARG A 80 10.53 -10.91 -4.84
C ARG A 80 10.21 -11.37 -3.42
N GLU A 81 9.08 -10.95 -2.86
CA GLU A 81 8.64 -11.20 -1.47
C GLU A 81 8.21 -12.66 -1.25
N THR A 82 9.00 -13.62 -1.76
CA THR A 82 8.64 -15.05 -1.76
C THR A 82 8.63 -15.64 -0.36
N ARG A 83 9.64 -15.30 0.46
CA ARG A 83 9.72 -15.74 1.84
C ARG A 83 8.61 -15.11 2.69
N THR A 84 8.45 -13.79 2.58
CA THR A 84 7.41 -13.04 3.29
C THR A 84 6.02 -13.55 2.95
N ALA A 85 5.72 -13.76 1.66
CA ALA A 85 4.46 -14.35 1.20
C ALA A 85 4.24 -15.77 1.74
N GLY A 86 5.30 -16.57 1.83
CA GLY A 86 5.27 -17.91 2.42
C GLY A 86 4.86 -17.88 3.89
N ILE A 87 5.49 -17.01 4.70
CA ILE A 87 5.16 -16.81 6.12
C ILE A 87 3.71 -16.38 6.28
N VAL A 88 3.27 -15.39 5.49
CA VAL A 88 1.90 -14.89 5.52
C VAL A 88 0.91 -16.00 5.20
N ALA A 89 1.12 -16.73 4.11
CA ALA A 89 0.22 -17.79 3.67
C ALA A 89 0.13 -18.94 4.68
N GLU A 90 1.25 -19.35 5.28
CA GLU A 90 1.29 -20.38 6.32
C GLU A 90 0.49 -19.95 7.55
N ARG A 91 0.71 -18.72 8.04
CA ARG A 91 0.00 -18.18 9.21
C ARG A 91 -1.50 -18.09 8.98
N LEU A 92 -1.93 -17.59 7.83
CA LEU A 92 -3.35 -17.49 7.50
C LEU A 92 -4.02 -18.87 7.39
N ARG A 93 -3.33 -19.87 6.80
CA ARG A 93 -3.83 -21.26 6.74
C ARG A 93 -3.94 -21.87 8.12
N ALA A 94 -2.95 -21.66 8.98
CA ALA A 94 -2.98 -22.15 10.38
C ALA A 94 -4.17 -21.56 11.18
N LEU A 95 -4.64 -20.36 10.83
CA LEU A 95 -5.83 -19.74 11.39
C LEU A 95 -7.15 -20.25 10.76
N GLY A 96 -7.08 -21.17 9.81
CA GLY A 96 -8.25 -21.73 9.12
C GLY A 96 -8.91 -20.79 8.13
N LEU A 97 -8.16 -19.86 7.51
CA LEU A 97 -8.64 -19.01 6.44
C LEU A 97 -8.52 -19.73 5.09
N GLU A 98 -9.39 -19.37 4.15
CA GLU A 98 -9.20 -19.68 2.74
C GLU A 98 -8.08 -18.77 2.20
N VAL A 99 -7.02 -19.35 1.59
CA VAL A 99 -5.83 -18.58 1.21
C VAL A 99 -5.52 -18.75 -0.27
N ARG A 100 -5.44 -17.64 -0.99
CA ARG A 100 -4.92 -17.54 -2.36
C ARG A 100 -3.53 -16.93 -2.32
N THR A 101 -2.58 -17.54 -3.01
CA THR A 101 -1.19 -17.07 -3.14
C THR A 101 -0.85 -16.82 -4.61
N GLY A 102 0.24 -16.10 -4.87
CA GLY A 102 0.70 -15.81 -6.22
C GLY A 102 -0.14 -14.76 -6.94
N VAL A 103 -0.92 -13.97 -6.23
CA VAL A 103 -1.68 -12.84 -6.80
C VAL A 103 -0.72 -11.68 -7.01
N ALA A 104 -0.57 -11.22 -8.24
CA ALA A 104 0.47 -10.26 -8.64
C ALA A 104 1.89 -10.73 -8.23
N HIS A 105 2.26 -11.94 -8.64
CA HIS A 105 3.50 -12.65 -8.34
C HIS A 105 3.56 -13.23 -6.92
N THR A 106 3.71 -12.41 -5.90
CA THR A 106 3.93 -12.84 -4.51
C THR A 106 2.80 -12.49 -3.56
N GLY A 107 1.79 -11.74 -4.01
CA GLY A 107 0.68 -11.31 -3.18
C GLY A 107 -0.14 -12.46 -2.61
N VAL A 108 -0.69 -12.23 -1.42
CA VAL A 108 -1.50 -13.21 -0.67
C VAL A 108 -2.84 -12.60 -0.30
N VAL A 109 -3.91 -13.37 -0.49
CA VAL A 109 -5.26 -12.98 -0.06
C VAL A 109 -5.84 -14.07 0.82
N GLY A 110 -6.14 -13.72 2.08
CA GLY A 110 -6.85 -14.58 3.02
C GLY A 110 -8.31 -14.18 3.17
N VAL A 111 -9.21 -15.14 3.27
CA VAL A 111 -10.64 -14.90 3.47
C VAL A 111 -11.10 -15.50 4.78
N LEU A 112 -11.56 -14.65 5.69
CA LEU A 112 -12.21 -15.04 6.93
C LEU A 112 -13.72 -14.83 6.80
N ARG A 113 -14.49 -15.93 6.74
CA ARG A 113 -15.94 -15.86 6.83
C ARG A 113 -16.35 -15.84 8.29
N GLY A 114 -16.99 -14.75 8.70
CA GLY A 114 -17.48 -14.59 10.07
C GLY A 114 -18.73 -15.43 10.35
N GLY A 115 -19.03 -15.61 11.62
CA GLY A 115 -20.19 -16.39 12.09
C GLY A 115 -21.52 -15.65 12.04
N ARG A 116 -21.55 -14.37 11.64
CA ARG A 116 -22.75 -13.53 11.58
C ARG A 116 -22.93 -12.90 10.20
N PRO A 117 -24.17 -12.67 9.77
CA PRO A 117 -24.43 -11.91 8.55
C PRO A 117 -23.80 -10.50 8.62
N GLY A 118 -23.29 -10.01 7.49
CA GLY A 118 -22.69 -8.68 7.43
C GLY A 118 -22.02 -8.40 6.09
N PRO A 119 -21.42 -7.22 5.94
CA PRO A 119 -20.75 -6.82 4.71
C PRO A 119 -19.44 -7.59 4.50
N VAL A 120 -18.92 -7.49 3.29
CA VAL A 120 -17.53 -7.85 2.99
C VAL A 120 -16.68 -6.61 3.15
N VAL A 121 -15.59 -6.71 3.90
CA VAL A 121 -14.58 -5.66 4.03
C VAL A 121 -13.19 -6.23 3.73
N ALA A 122 -12.28 -5.39 3.26
CA ALA A 122 -10.88 -5.77 3.11
C ALA A 122 -9.99 -4.96 4.05
N VAL A 123 -8.91 -5.59 4.52
CA VAL A 123 -7.82 -4.94 5.23
C VAL A 123 -6.52 -5.24 4.49
N ARG A 124 -5.74 -4.20 4.21
CA ARG A 124 -4.54 -4.28 3.35
C ARG A 124 -3.28 -3.95 4.14
N ALA A 125 -2.24 -4.71 3.89
CA ALA A 125 -0.84 -4.38 4.18
C ALA A 125 0.00 -4.61 2.93
N ASP A 126 1.09 -3.90 2.81
CA ASP A 126 2.16 -4.11 1.84
C ASP A 126 3.26 -4.99 2.43
N MET A 127 4.10 -5.59 1.55
CA MET A 127 5.10 -6.58 1.98
C MET A 127 6.52 -6.27 1.53
N ASP A 128 6.68 -5.44 0.51
CA ASP A 128 7.97 -5.20 -0.13
C ASP A 128 8.88 -4.27 0.70
N ALA A 129 10.19 -4.45 0.50
CA ALA A 129 11.23 -3.61 1.06
C ALA A 129 11.86 -2.72 -0.01
N LEU A 130 12.65 -1.76 0.41
CA LEU A 130 13.31 -0.77 -0.42
C LEU A 130 14.79 -1.12 -0.68
N PRO A 131 15.36 -0.68 -1.83
CA PRO A 131 16.77 -0.84 -2.14
C PRO A 131 17.62 0.17 -1.36
N VAL A 132 17.60 0.06 -0.02
CA VAL A 132 18.26 0.96 0.94
C VAL A 132 19.15 0.14 1.85
N THR A 133 20.38 0.61 2.09
CA THR A 133 21.27 -0.01 3.08
C THR A 133 20.88 0.48 4.47
N GLU A 134 20.59 -0.44 5.37
CA GLU A 134 20.27 -0.09 6.75
C GLU A 134 21.51 0.42 7.51
N ALA A 135 21.36 1.59 8.14
CA ALA A 135 22.39 2.23 8.94
C ALA A 135 22.15 2.09 10.46
N ALA A 136 20.97 1.61 10.88
CA ALA A 136 20.62 1.46 12.28
C ALA A 136 21.41 0.30 12.92
N ASP A 137 21.82 0.48 14.16
CA ASP A 137 22.45 -0.58 14.96
C ASP A 137 21.38 -1.29 15.80
N LEU A 138 20.68 -2.22 15.15
CA LEU A 138 19.61 -3.02 15.77
C LEU A 138 20.00 -4.49 15.81
N PRO A 139 19.57 -5.25 16.83
CA PRO A 139 19.83 -6.69 16.93
C PRO A 139 19.28 -7.49 15.73
N PHE A 140 18.24 -6.99 15.09
CA PHE A 140 17.54 -7.58 13.94
C PHE A 140 17.70 -6.72 12.67
N ARG A 141 18.78 -5.92 12.58
CA ARG A 141 19.05 -5.11 11.38
C ARG A 141 19.24 -5.97 10.15
N SER A 142 18.80 -5.48 9.01
CA SER A 142 19.07 -6.13 7.74
C SER A 142 20.53 -6.00 7.30
N THR A 143 21.10 -7.12 6.88
CA THR A 143 22.37 -7.18 6.14
C THR A 143 22.17 -7.69 4.72
N VAL A 144 20.92 -7.81 4.29
CA VAL A 144 20.55 -8.35 2.98
C VAL A 144 21.05 -7.45 1.87
N ARG A 145 21.58 -8.07 0.84
CA ARG A 145 21.95 -7.42 -0.42
C ARG A 145 21.25 -8.12 -1.57
N SER A 146 20.88 -7.34 -2.58
CA SER A 146 20.22 -7.85 -3.78
C SER A 146 20.57 -7.01 -4.99
N THR A 147 20.21 -7.51 -6.16
CA THR A 147 20.33 -6.73 -7.41
C THR A 147 19.02 -5.97 -7.67
N TYR A 148 19.11 -4.65 -7.77
CA TYR A 148 18.00 -3.81 -8.16
C TYR A 148 18.41 -2.91 -9.34
N ASN A 149 17.68 -3.01 -10.47
CA ASN A 149 17.99 -2.29 -11.71
C ASN A 149 19.45 -2.43 -12.16
N GLY A 150 20.00 -3.64 -12.03
CA GLY A 150 21.37 -3.97 -12.43
C GLY A 150 22.47 -3.52 -11.47
N GLN A 151 22.10 -2.99 -10.30
CA GLN A 151 23.04 -2.54 -9.26
C GLN A 151 22.93 -3.43 -8.03
N ASP A 152 24.07 -3.70 -7.37
CA ASP A 152 24.12 -4.37 -6.07
C ASP A 152 23.79 -3.34 -4.97
N VAL A 153 22.67 -3.58 -4.25
CA VAL A 153 22.13 -2.67 -3.24
C VAL A 153 21.89 -3.39 -1.91
N GLY A 154 21.94 -2.65 -0.80
CA GLY A 154 21.35 -3.12 0.45
C GLY A 154 19.83 -3.15 0.35
N VAL A 155 19.17 -3.97 1.15
CA VAL A 155 17.71 -4.04 1.20
C VAL A 155 17.25 -3.83 2.64
N MET A 156 16.25 -2.98 2.84
CA MET A 156 15.73 -2.64 4.16
C MET A 156 14.23 -2.33 4.11
N HIS A 157 13.49 -2.71 5.14
CA HIS A 157 12.13 -2.21 5.37
C HIS A 157 12.15 -0.76 5.89
N ALA A 158 12.50 0.18 5.00
CA ALA A 158 12.61 1.59 5.35
C ALA A 158 11.26 2.33 5.36
N CYS A 159 10.19 1.73 4.81
CA CYS A 159 8.84 2.27 4.82
C CYS A 159 7.93 1.62 5.90
N GLY A 160 8.42 0.60 6.62
CA GLY A 160 7.69 -0.05 7.71
C GLY A 160 6.71 -1.14 7.27
N HIS A 161 6.87 -1.71 6.08
CA HIS A 161 5.99 -2.79 5.59
C HIS A 161 6.12 -4.09 6.41
N ASP A 162 7.23 -4.32 7.09
CA ASP A 162 7.40 -5.35 8.13
C ASP A 162 6.41 -5.16 9.29
N ILE A 163 6.18 -3.91 9.72
CA ILE A 163 5.19 -3.56 10.74
C ILE A 163 3.78 -3.77 10.19
N HIS A 164 3.49 -3.27 8.96
CA HIS A 164 2.17 -3.39 8.35
C HIS A 164 1.75 -4.85 8.19
N THR A 165 2.64 -5.69 7.65
CA THR A 165 2.43 -7.14 7.49
C THR A 165 2.18 -7.81 8.84
N SER A 166 2.99 -7.52 9.86
CA SER A 166 2.85 -8.13 11.19
C SER A 166 1.56 -7.69 11.87
N VAL A 167 1.19 -6.41 11.80
CA VAL A 167 -0.07 -5.89 12.35
C VAL A 167 -1.28 -6.53 11.67
N LEU A 168 -1.24 -6.73 10.35
CA LEU A 168 -2.34 -7.37 9.64
C LEU A 168 -2.46 -8.86 9.97
N LEU A 169 -1.35 -9.58 10.16
CA LEU A 169 -1.35 -10.96 10.68
C LEU A 169 -1.90 -11.02 12.11
N GLY A 170 -1.58 -10.05 12.94
CA GLY A 170 -2.15 -9.90 14.27
C GLY A 170 -3.65 -9.70 14.25
N ALA A 171 -4.13 -8.80 13.39
CA ALA A 171 -5.56 -8.58 13.18
C ALA A 171 -6.28 -9.85 12.69
N ALA A 172 -5.66 -10.59 11.75
CA ALA A 172 -6.18 -11.87 11.28
C ALA A 172 -6.29 -12.90 12.42
N SER A 173 -5.27 -12.97 13.28
CA SER A 173 -5.23 -13.88 14.43
C SER A 173 -6.34 -13.55 15.45
N VAL A 174 -6.50 -12.27 15.78
CA VAL A 174 -7.57 -11.81 16.70
C VAL A 174 -8.94 -12.12 16.14
N LEU A 175 -9.20 -11.76 14.88
CA LEU A 175 -10.51 -11.94 14.25
C LEU A 175 -10.84 -13.42 14.01
N ALA A 176 -9.86 -14.25 13.65
CA ALA A 176 -10.05 -15.70 13.53
C ALA A 176 -10.41 -16.34 14.87
N GLY A 177 -9.75 -15.93 15.96
CA GLY A 177 -10.08 -16.38 17.32
C GLY A 177 -11.46 -15.93 17.84
N MET A 178 -12.07 -14.94 17.17
CA MET A 178 -13.38 -14.39 17.48
C MET A 178 -14.39 -14.63 16.35
N ARG A 179 -14.14 -15.57 15.44
CA ARG A 179 -14.88 -15.79 14.18
C ARG A 179 -16.40 -15.75 14.35
N GLU A 180 -16.93 -16.43 15.36
CA GLU A 180 -18.39 -16.50 15.62
C GLU A 180 -19.02 -15.12 15.94
N ARG A 181 -18.21 -14.14 16.32
CA ARG A 181 -18.64 -12.78 16.65
C ARG A 181 -18.44 -11.80 15.50
N VAL A 182 -17.66 -12.18 14.48
CA VAL A 182 -17.36 -11.33 13.32
C VAL A 182 -18.57 -11.28 12.39
N PRO A 183 -19.11 -10.08 12.08
CA PRO A 183 -20.17 -9.95 11.09
C PRO A 183 -19.57 -9.90 9.68
N GLY A 184 -20.17 -10.66 8.75
CA GLY A 184 -19.77 -10.66 7.35
C GLY A 184 -18.48 -11.39 7.07
N THR A 185 -17.72 -10.89 6.09
CA THR A 185 -16.47 -11.51 5.62
C THR A 185 -15.33 -10.47 5.64
N VAL A 186 -14.16 -10.89 6.09
CA VAL A 186 -12.96 -10.07 6.05
C VAL A 186 -11.96 -10.66 5.07
N LEU A 187 -11.52 -9.84 4.10
CA LEU A 187 -10.41 -10.12 3.20
C LEU A 187 -9.14 -9.53 3.80
N PHE A 188 -8.12 -10.36 4.00
CA PHE A 188 -6.77 -9.91 4.38
C PHE A 188 -5.91 -9.90 3.13
N VAL A 189 -5.49 -8.71 2.70
CA VAL A 189 -4.79 -8.49 1.43
C VAL A 189 -3.36 -8.08 1.74
N PHE A 190 -2.42 -8.94 1.38
CA PHE A 190 -0.99 -8.68 1.50
C PHE A 190 -0.46 -8.38 0.11
N GLN A 191 -0.17 -7.10 -0.11
CA GLN A 191 0.16 -6.55 -1.42
C GLN A 191 1.67 -6.58 -1.64
N PRO A 192 2.15 -7.11 -2.79
CA PRO A 192 3.54 -6.99 -3.19
C PRO A 192 3.79 -5.67 -3.92
N ALA A 193 5.07 -5.31 -4.09
CA ALA A 193 5.57 -4.25 -4.96
C ALA A 193 4.79 -2.93 -4.85
N GLU A 194 4.56 -2.46 -3.63
CA GLU A 194 3.88 -1.18 -3.37
C GLU A 194 4.77 0.00 -3.78
N GLU A 195 6.07 -0.11 -3.49
CA GLU A 195 7.11 0.88 -3.83
C GLU A 195 7.48 0.87 -5.32
N GLY A 196 6.88 -0.03 -6.07
CA GLY A 196 7.05 -0.20 -7.51
C GLY A 196 7.66 -1.54 -7.90
N ALA A 197 7.18 -2.05 -9.03
CA ALA A 197 7.73 -3.26 -9.61
C ALA A 197 9.12 -2.99 -10.24
N PRO A 198 10.00 -4.00 -10.30
CA PRO A 198 11.24 -3.90 -11.04
C PRO A 198 11.04 -3.44 -12.48
N ALA A 199 12.05 -2.78 -13.06
CA ALA A 199 11.97 -2.24 -14.41
C ALA A 199 11.57 -3.32 -15.44
N GLY A 200 10.51 -3.04 -16.20
CA GLY A 200 9.96 -3.96 -17.20
C GLY A 200 8.95 -4.97 -16.67
N GLU A 201 8.68 -4.99 -15.39
CA GLU A 201 7.66 -5.84 -14.76
C GLU A 201 6.39 -5.05 -14.42
N GLN A 202 5.27 -5.76 -14.34
CA GLN A 202 4.04 -5.27 -13.71
C GLN A 202 3.98 -5.77 -12.26
N GLY A 203 3.26 -5.08 -11.39
CA GLY A 203 3.13 -5.50 -9.99
C GLY A 203 2.16 -4.61 -9.20
N GLY A 204 2.22 -4.75 -7.89
CA GLY A 204 1.48 -3.91 -6.96
C GLY A 204 -0.03 -4.06 -7.01
N ALA A 205 -0.72 -3.07 -6.47
CA ALA A 205 -2.18 -3.08 -6.35
C ALA A 205 -2.90 -3.20 -7.69
N GLN A 206 -2.37 -2.57 -8.74
CA GLN A 206 -3.00 -2.60 -10.06
C GLN A 206 -3.05 -4.03 -10.62
N LEU A 207 -1.96 -4.78 -10.54
CA LEU A 207 -1.92 -6.16 -10.99
C LEU A 207 -2.78 -7.05 -10.10
N MET A 208 -2.76 -6.88 -8.77
CA MET A 208 -3.66 -7.61 -7.86
C MET A 208 -5.13 -7.43 -8.24
N LEU A 209 -5.56 -6.21 -8.56
CA LEU A 209 -6.94 -5.94 -8.99
C LEU A 209 -7.26 -6.59 -10.33
N ALA A 210 -6.35 -6.52 -11.29
CA ALA A 210 -6.51 -7.16 -12.61
C ALA A 210 -6.66 -8.67 -12.48
N GLU A 211 -5.89 -9.30 -11.60
CA GLU A 211 -5.96 -10.74 -11.29
C GLU A 211 -7.10 -11.12 -10.34
N GLY A 212 -7.90 -10.15 -9.93
CA GLY A 212 -9.16 -10.39 -9.22
C GLY A 212 -9.02 -10.58 -7.71
N ALA A 213 -8.08 -9.88 -7.07
CA ALA A 213 -7.97 -9.87 -5.61
C ALA A 213 -9.30 -9.51 -4.92
N PHE A 214 -10.09 -8.62 -5.53
CA PHE A 214 -11.39 -8.14 -5.03
C PHE A 214 -12.59 -8.61 -5.86
N ARG A 215 -12.44 -9.69 -6.63
CA ARG A 215 -13.54 -10.18 -7.46
C ARG A 215 -14.55 -11.00 -6.68
N ASP A 216 -14.05 -11.94 -5.88
CA ASP A 216 -14.88 -12.85 -5.09
C ASP A 216 -14.20 -13.22 -3.75
N PRO A 217 -14.80 -12.76 -2.64
CA PRO A 217 -15.91 -11.83 -2.54
C PRO A 217 -15.47 -10.37 -2.77
N ARG A 218 -16.39 -9.53 -3.26
CA ARG A 218 -16.11 -8.11 -3.50
C ARG A 218 -16.30 -7.30 -2.23
N PRO A 219 -15.27 -6.59 -1.73
CA PRO A 219 -15.40 -5.76 -0.54
C PRO A 219 -16.18 -4.47 -0.82
N SER A 220 -16.95 -4.02 0.17
CA SER A 220 -17.66 -2.74 0.18
C SER A 220 -16.78 -1.59 0.68
N ALA A 221 -15.72 -1.91 1.42
CA ALA A 221 -14.72 -0.96 1.92
C ALA A 221 -13.36 -1.66 2.04
N VAL A 222 -12.30 -0.87 1.91
CA VAL A 222 -10.91 -1.32 2.13
C VAL A 222 -10.30 -0.41 3.20
N PHE A 223 -9.62 -1.01 4.17
CA PHE A 223 -8.88 -0.34 5.22
C PHE A 223 -7.40 -0.65 5.08
N GLY A 224 -6.55 0.32 5.36
CA GLY A 224 -5.11 0.15 5.46
C GLY A 224 -4.57 1.02 6.58
N LEU A 225 -3.49 0.60 7.20
CA LEU A 225 -2.72 1.36 8.17
C LEU A 225 -1.35 1.61 7.57
N HIS A 226 -0.81 2.81 7.76
CA HIS A 226 0.58 3.12 7.44
C HIS A 226 1.28 3.68 8.68
N THR A 227 2.51 3.25 8.92
CA THR A 227 3.38 3.85 9.93
C THR A 227 3.69 5.29 9.55
N ASN A 228 3.73 6.17 10.55
CA ASN A 228 4.09 7.57 10.33
C ASN A 228 5.08 8.00 11.42
N PRO A 229 6.36 8.29 11.07
CA PRO A 229 7.38 8.69 12.03
C PRO A 229 7.16 10.07 12.63
N GLU A 230 6.26 10.89 12.08
CA GLU A 230 5.91 12.21 12.63
C GLU A 230 4.87 12.15 13.75
N LEU A 231 4.21 11.00 13.93
CA LEU A 231 3.22 10.80 14.99
C LEU A 231 3.87 10.16 16.21
N GLU A 232 3.47 10.63 17.39
CA GLU A 232 3.90 10.00 18.64
C GLU A 232 3.35 8.58 18.76
N VAL A 233 4.14 7.68 19.35
CA VAL A 233 3.74 6.28 19.59
C VAL A 233 2.45 6.21 20.38
N GLY A 234 1.51 5.41 19.90
CA GLY A 234 0.19 5.25 20.51
C GLY A 234 -0.89 6.18 19.94
N THR A 235 -0.53 7.06 19.00
CA THR A 235 -1.50 7.90 18.29
C THR A 235 -1.89 7.32 16.94
N LEU A 236 -3.13 7.55 16.53
CA LEU A 236 -3.64 7.27 15.19
C LEU A 236 -4.15 8.56 14.56
N GLY A 237 -3.64 8.88 13.39
CA GLY A 237 -4.10 9.99 12.58
C GLY A 237 -5.01 9.51 11.43
N TYR A 238 -6.00 10.31 11.07
CA TYR A 238 -6.76 10.12 9.82
C TYR A 238 -7.18 11.47 9.25
N THR A 239 -7.32 11.53 7.94
CA THR A 239 -7.80 12.73 7.25
C THR A 239 -9.14 12.41 6.57
N PRO A 240 -10.23 13.11 6.90
CA PRO A 240 -11.49 12.98 6.18
C PRO A 240 -11.34 13.43 4.72
N GLY A 241 -11.82 12.62 3.78
CA GLY A 241 -11.71 12.90 2.36
C GLY A 241 -10.40 12.40 1.74
N ALA A 242 -9.84 13.18 0.79
CA ALA A 242 -8.57 12.83 0.14
C ALA A 242 -7.39 13.08 1.09
N ALA A 243 -6.69 12.03 1.48
CA ALA A 243 -5.56 12.09 2.40
C ALA A 243 -4.19 12.05 1.69
N LEU A 244 -4.12 11.39 0.52
CA LEU A 244 -2.89 11.22 -0.24
C LEU A 244 -3.03 11.82 -1.63
N ALA A 245 -1.90 12.31 -2.18
CA ALA A 245 -1.82 12.75 -3.57
C ALA A 245 -1.84 11.55 -4.53
N SER A 246 -2.37 11.77 -5.74
CA SER A 246 -2.14 10.82 -6.82
C SER A 246 -0.79 11.09 -7.47
N ALA A 247 -0.08 10.04 -7.85
CA ALA A 247 1.15 10.13 -8.62
C ALA A 247 0.91 9.67 -10.06
N ALA A 248 1.52 10.38 -11.00
CA ALA A 248 1.59 9.97 -12.40
C ALA A 248 2.98 10.26 -12.93
N SER A 249 3.51 9.36 -13.74
CA SER A 249 4.79 9.55 -14.41
C SER A 249 4.63 9.46 -15.91
N PHE A 250 5.47 10.21 -16.66
CA PHE A 250 5.54 10.12 -18.10
C PHE A 250 6.99 10.21 -18.55
N THR A 251 7.29 9.59 -19.68
CA THR A 251 8.61 9.69 -20.32
C THR A 251 8.47 10.44 -21.63
N ALA A 252 9.21 11.52 -21.78
CA ALA A 252 9.30 12.28 -23.05
C ALA A 252 10.64 11.99 -23.73
N THR A 253 10.60 11.43 -24.93
CA THR A 253 11.78 11.23 -25.76
C THR A 253 11.83 12.29 -26.87
N ILE A 254 12.82 13.17 -26.81
CA ILE A 254 13.03 14.21 -27.82
C ILE A 254 14.14 13.72 -28.76
N ARG A 255 13.79 13.55 -30.04
CA ARG A 255 14.75 13.20 -31.11
C ARG A 255 15.01 14.43 -31.93
N GLY A 256 16.24 14.81 -32.01
CA GLY A 256 16.68 15.98 -32.81
C GLY A 256 18.03 15.70 -33.45
N ARG A 257 18.46 16.65 -34.30
CA ARG A 257 19.85 16.71 -34.81
C ARG A 257 20.61 17.72 -33.97
N GLN A 258 21.82 17.36 -33.63
CA GLN A 258 22.73 18.34 -33.02
C GLN A 258 22.94 19.47 -34.01
N ALA A 259 22.69 20.70 -33.56
CA ALA A 259 22.99 21.91 -34.29
C ALA A 259 24.01 22.71 -33.48
N HIS A 260 25.24 22.67 -33.90
CA HIS A 260 26.38 23.36 -33.30
C HIS A 260 26.79 22.80 -31.94
#